data_5e8d3525e9a08fa8210a64c2af3c0e6c
#
_entry.id   5e8d3525e9a08fa8210a64c2af3c0e6c
#
_cell.length_a   1.000
_cell.length_b   1.000
_cell.length_c   1.000
_cell.angle_alpha   90.00
_cell.angle_beta   90.00
_cell.angle_gamma   90.00
#
_symmetry.space_group_name_H-M   'P 1'
#
loop_
_entity.id
_entity.type
_entity.pdbx_description
1 polymer ?
#
loop_
_entity_poly.entity_id
_entity_poly.type
_entity_poly.pdbx_seq_one_letter_code
_entity_poly.pdbx_strand_id
1 'polypeptide(L)'
;LSFVIVFYGLIVISRNFKRKNVLNTVGRRISNKELPVLDILVAARDEENVIARLVERLFSLDYPTNKLNIYIIDDGSSDKTPLILDRLSRQYDKLKVVSRSPNAGGGKSGALNYALKFTHGEWLLVLDADAELKQDSLMRLFSFVEEGDWSAVQLRKSVTNVNKNFLTSCQSMEMAMDAIFQYGRLSVAGVSELRGNGQLIKKETLLACGSFNE
;
A
#
# COMPACT_ATOMS: atom_id res chain seq x y z
N LEU A 1 7.37 -29.77 -15.57
CA LEU A 1 6.99 -28.65 -14.68
C LEU A 1 7.98 -28.47 -13.53
N SER A 2 8.36 -29.54 -12.83
CA SER A 2 9.28 -29.50 -11.67
C SER A 2 10.67 -28.93 -12.00
N PHE A 3 11.21 -29.24 -13.18
CA PHE A 3 12.53 -28.75 -13.60
C PHE A 3 12.57 -27.23 -13.84
N VAL A 4 11.49 -26.67 -14.36
CA VAL A 4 11.34 -25.23 -14.59
C VAL A 4 11.29 -24.47 -13.26
N ILE A 5 10.56 -25.01 -12.28
CA ILE A 5 10.42 -24.41 -10.94
C ILE A 5 11.77 -24.41 -10.20
N VAL A 6 12.51 -25.53 -10.27
CA VAL A 6 13.84 -25.63 -9.63
C VAL A 6 14.84 -24.70 -10.30
N PHE A 7 14.87 -24.64 -11.64
CA PHE A 7 15.78 -23.76 -12.39
C PHE A 7 15.48 -22.28 -12.13
N TYR A 8 14.19 -21.93 -12.11
CA TYR A 8 13.75 -20.56 -11.75
C TYR A 8 14.13 -20.21 -10.32
N GLY A 9 13.94 -21.13 -9.37
CA GLY A 9 14.34 -21.00 -7.99
C GLY A 9 15.86 -20.77 -7.83
N LEU A 10 16.69 -21.49 -8.55
CA LEU A 10 18.15 -21.35 -8.53
C LEU A 10 18.61 -20.00 -9.08
N ILE A 11 17.99 -19.50 -10.16
CA ILE A 11 18.28 -18.17 -10.73
C ILE A 11 17.93 -17.08 -9.70
N VAL A 12 16.76 -17.19 -9.06
CA VAL A 12 16.31 -16.25 -8.04
C VAL A 12 17.28 -16.24 -6.85
N ILE A 13 17.71 -17.41 -6.37
CA ILE A 13 18.64 -17.53 -5.25
C ILE A 13 20.01 -16.93 -5.62
N SER A 14 20.54 -17.25 -6.81
CA SER A 14 21.86 -16.75 -7.23
C SER A 14 21.91 -15.23 -7.40
N ARG A 15 20.81 -14.61 -7.87
CA ARG A 15 20.68 -13.15 -8.00
C ARG A 15 20.43 -12.45 -6.67
N ASN A 16 19.70 -13.08 -5.75
CA ASN A 16 19.52 -12.56 -4.39
C ASN A 16 20.83 -12.48 -3.59
N PHE A 17 21.76 -13.40 -3.82
CA PHE A 17 23.08 -13.33 -3.18
C PHE A 17 23.89 -12.09 -3.59
N LYS A 18 23.76 -11.65 -4.86
CA LYS A 18 24.43 -10.42 -5.36
C LYS A 18 23.77 -9.13 -4.86
N ARG A 19 22.49 -9.18 -4.47
CA ARG A 19 21.66 -8.01 -4.13
C ARG A 19 21.47 -7.78 -2.60
N LYS A 20 22.01 -8.65 -1.74
CA LYS A 20 22.02 -8.44 -0.26
C LYS A 20 22.61 -7.09 0.16
N ASN A 21 23.45 -6.48 -0.69
CA ASN A 21 24.03 -5.17 -0.43
C ASN A 21 23.04 -4.00 -0.65
N VAL A 22 21.99 -4.14 -1.44
CA VAL A 22 21.03 -3.06 -1.70
C VAL A 22 20.03 -2.89 -0.55
N LEU A 23 19.63 -3.97 0.11
CA LEU A 23 18.68 -3.90 1.24
C LEU A 23 19.31 -3.36 2.53
N ASN A 24 20.66 -3.36 2.64
CA ASN A 24 21.36 -2.82 3.79
C ASN A 24 21.67 -1.31 3.67
N THR A 25 21.43 -0.70 2.51
CA THR A 25 21.62 0.74 2.29
C THR A 25 20.40 1.59 2.66
N VAL A 26 19.29 1.00 3.11
CA VAL A 26 18.12 1.73 3.62
C VAL A 26 18.44 2.45 4.94
N GLY A 27 19.37 3.38 4.87
CA GLY A 27 19.86 4.17 6.02
C GLY A 27 20.05 5.65 5.71
N ARG A 28 19.88 6.07 4.47
CA ARG A 28 19.96 7.49 4.14
C ARG A 28 18.68 8.17 4.63
N ARG A 29 18.78 9.05 5.64
CA ARG A 29 17.66 9.90 6.05
C ARG A 29 17.40 10.89 4.92
N ILE A 30 16.25 10.74 4.25
CA ILE A 30 15.75 11.74 3.33
C ILE A 30 15.50 13.03 4.10
N SER A 31 15.86 14.16 3.52
CA SER A 31 15.47 15.47 4.05
C SER A 31 13.94 15.63 3.90
N ASN A 32 13.26 16.05 4.96
CA ASN A 32 11.82 16.33 4.92
C ASN A 32 11.40 17.33 3.81
N LYS A 33 12.35 18.12 3.29
CA LYS A 33 12.10 19.07 2.18
C LYS A 33 11.98 18.36 0.83
N GLU A 34 12.60 17.21 0.67
CA GLU A 34 12.67 16.45 -0.59
C GLU A 34 11.53 15.43 -0.73
N LEU A 35 10.81 15.11 0.37
CA LEU A 35 9.69 14.18 0.31
C LEU A 35 8.57 14.72 -0.58
N PRO A 36 7.97 13.87 -1.45
CA PRO A 36 6.85 14.26 -2.33
C PRO A 36 5.55 14.43 -1.55
N VAL A 37 4.53 15.00 -2.19
CA VAL A 37 3.17 14.98 -1.66
C VAL A 37 2.58 13.59 -1.87
N LEU A 38 2.15 12.97 -0.78
CA LEU A 38 1.57 11.63 -0.73
C LEU A 38 0.09 11.70 -0.41
N ASP A 39 -0.72 11.06 -1.25
CA ASP A 39 -2.13 10.81 -0.98
C ASP A 39 -2.33 9.33 -0.63
N ILE A 40 -2.83 9.04 0.57
CA ILE A 40 -3.21 7.67 0.97
C ILE A 40 -4.69 7.47 0.63
N LEU A 41 -5.00 6.41 -0.09
CA LEU A 41 -6.34 6.02 -0.51
C LEU A 41 -6.76 4.74 0.19
N VAL A 42 -7.91 4.77 0.87
CA VAL A 42 -8.50 3.61 1.53
C VAL A 42 -9.96 3.49 1.11
N ALA A 43 -10.32 2.44 0.39
CA ALA A 43 -11.71 2.08 0.17
C ALA A 43 -12.22 1.29 1.40
N ALA A 44 -13.32 1.74 1.98
CA ALA A 44 -13.94 1.15 3.17
C ALA A 44 -15.41 0.87 2.91
N ARG A 45 -15.87 -0.31 3.33
CA ARG A 45 -17.28 -0.68 3.35
C ARG A 45 -17.58 -1.59 4.53
N ASP A 46 -18.45 -1.12 5.43
CA ASP A 46 -18.82 -1.84 6.65
C ASP A 46 -17.60 -2.19 7.55
N GLU A 47 -16.76 -1.19 7.81
CA GLU A 47 -15.48 -1.32 8.53
C GLU A 47 -15.51 -0.65 9.91
N GLU A 48 -16.68 -0.59 10.57
CA GLU A 48 -16.87 0.10 11.87
C GLU A 48 -15.89 -0.36 12.96
N ASN A 49 -15.41 -1.61 12.90
CA ASN A 49 -14.55 -2.21 13.92
C ASN A 49 -13.07 -1.81 13.79
N VAL A 50 -12.63 -1.36 12.61
CA VAL A 50 -11.20 -1.15 12.33
C VAL A 50 -10.86 0.25 11.84
N ILE A 51 -11.82 0.96 11.24
CA ILE A 51 -11.56 2.21 10.52
C ILE A 51 -11.01 3.32 11.43
N ALA A 52 -11.48 3.43 12.68
CA ALA A 52 -10.98 4.45 13.61
C ALA A 52 -9.50 4.20 13.93
N ARG A 53 -9.14 2.96 14.24
CA ARG A 53 -7.75 2.58 14.53
C ARG A 53 -6.83 2.80 13.33
N LEU A 54 -7.32 2.51 12.12
CA LEU A 54 -6.54 2.79 10.90
C LEU A 54 -6.25 4.28 10.78
N VAL A 55 -7.26 5.14 10.86
CA VAL A 55 -7.10 6.60 10.71
C VAL A 55 -6.11 7.15 11.74
N GLU A 56 -6.27 6.79 13.02
CA GLU A 56 -5.36 7.21 14.10
C GLU A 56 -3.92 6.78 13.79
N ARG A 57 -3.73 5.55 13.29
CA ARG A 57 -2.42 5.03 12.92
C ARG A 57 -1.82 5.76 11.72
N LEU A 58 -2.61 6.08 10.70
CA LEU A 58 -2.13 6.81 9.54
C LEU A 58 -1.64 8.22 9.91
N PHE A 59 -2.31 8.90 10.86
CA PHE A 59 -1.87 10.20 11.36
C PHE A 59 -0.68 10.12 12.33
N SER A 60 -0.36 8.94 12.84
CA SER A 60 0.84 8.71 13.66
C SER A 60 2.10 8.36 12.87
N LEU A 61 1.99 8.21 11.53
CA LEU A 61 3.13 7.91 10.68
C LEU A 61 4.14 9.07 10.65
N ASP A 62 5.41 8.72 10.60
CA ASP A 62 6.51 9.66 10.47
C ASP A 62 6.59 10.19 9.02
N TYR A 63 5.78 11.20 8.74
CA TYR A 63 5.74 11.89 7.46
C TYR A 63 5.30 13.35 7.66
N PRO A 64 5.85 14.34 6.91
CA PRO A 64 5.45 15.74 7.07
C PRO A 64 3.94 15.93 6.86
N THR A 65 3.25 16.47 7.85
CA THR A 65 1.79 16.61 7.83
C THR A 65 1.27 17.50 6.70
N ASN A 66 2.08 18.46 6.24
CA ASN A 66 1.75 19.32 5.10
C ASN A 66 1.89 18.61 3.74
N LYS A 67 2.52 17.43 3.71
CA LYS A 67 2.75 16.62 2.51
C LYS A 67 1.95 15.31 2.51
N LEU A 68 1.13 15.06 3.53
CA LEU A 68 0.31 13.87 3.67
C LEU A 68 -1.18 14.22 3.63
N ASN A 69 -1.93 13.63 2.71
CA ASN A 69 -3.39 13.67 2.72
C ASN A 69 -3.91 12.24 2.83
N ILE A 70 -5.01 12.06 3.56
CA ILE A 70 -5.64 10.76 3.75
C ILE A 70 -7.07 10.84 3.22
N TYR A 71 -7.38 9.97 2.26
CA TYR A 71 -8.70 9.84 1.65
C TYR A 71 -9.29 8.50 2.05
N ILE A 72 -10.38 8.54 2.81
CA ILE A 72 -11.19 7.36 3.09
C ILE A 72 -12.42 7.41 2.20
N ILE A 73 -12.59 6.41 1.36
CA ILE A 73 -13.72 6.29 0.46
C ILE A 73 -14.74 5.35 1.10
N ASP A 74 -15.81 5.92 1.63
CA ASP A 74 -16.95 5.15 2.11
C ASP A 74 -17.78 4.67 0.92
N ASP A 75 -17.68 3.40 0.59
CA ASP A 75 -18.33 2.78 -0.57
C ASP A 75 -19.74 2.27 -0.23
N GLY A 76 -20.53 3.15 0.38
CA GLY A 76 -21.92 2.88 0.73
C GLY A 76 -22.08 1.94 1.90
N SER A 77 -21.37 2.18 3.00
CA SER A 77 -21.50 1.41 4.24
C SER A 77 -22.90 1.50 4.83
N SER A 78 -23.36 0.40 5.42
CA SER A 78 -24.65 0.26 6.11
C SER A 78 -24.52 0.22 7.64
N ASP A 79 -23.32 0.07 8.15
CA ASP A 79 -22.97 0.04 9.57
C ASP A 79 -22.65 1.45 10.12
N LYS A 80 -21.92 1.55 11.23
CA LYS A 80 -21.53 2.82 11.84
C LYS A 80 -20.30 3.48 11.20
N THR A 81 -19.73 2.90 10.14
CA THR A 81 -18.54 3.46 9.45
C THR A 81 -18.72 4.94 9.09
N PRO A 82 -19.84 5.38 8.45
CA PRO A 82 -20.01 6.79 8.10
C PRO A 82 -20.01 7.74 9.30
N LEU A 83 -20.63 7.33 10.41
CA LEU A 83 -20.67 8.13 11.64
C LEU A 83 -19.29 8.27 12.28
N ILE A 84 -18.50 7.20 12.26
CA ILE A 84 -17.13 7.20 12.78
C ILE A 84 -16.26 8.13 11.91
N LEU A 85 -16.38 8.05 10.61
CA LEU A 85 -15.62 8.87 9.67
C LEU A 85 -15.98 10.35 9.77
N ASP A 86 -17.27 10.70 9.94
CA ASP A 86 -17.70 12.09 10.17
C ASP A 86 -17.06 12.67 11.45
N ARG A 87 -17.05 11.91 12.53
CA ARG A 87 -16.39 12.35 13.78
C ARG A 87 -14.87 12.54 13.57
N LEU A 88 -14.20 11.59 12.90
CA LEU A 88 -12.75 11.66 12.69
C LEU A 88 -12.38 12.80 11.73
N SER A 89 -13.19 13.11 10.73
CA SER A 89 -12.93 14.23 9.80
C SER A 89 -12.97 15.60 10.47
N ARG A 90 -13.72 15.72 11.58
CA ARG A 90 -13.71 16.94 12.43
C ARG A 90 -12.48 17.02 13.33
N GLN A 91 -11.86 15.88 13.64
CA GLN A 91 -10.66 15.81 14.48
C GLN A 91 -9.36 16.00 13.68
N TYR A 92 -9.35 15.55 12.43
CA TYR A 92 -8.17 15.54 11.58
C TYR A 92 -8.40 16.33 10.29
N ASP A 93 -7.90 17.55 10.20
CA ASP A 93 -8.09 18.46 9.04
C ASP A 93 -7.61 17.87 7.70
N LYS A 94 -6.65 16.97 7.74
CA LYS A 94 -6.10 16.30 6.55
C LYS A 94 -6.83 15.00 6.19
N LEU A 95 -7.82 14.58 6.98
CA LEU A 95 -8.70 13.48 6.63
C LEU A 95 -9.80 13.95 5.69
N LYS A 96 -9.86 13.37 4.53
CA LYS A 96 -10.90 13.63 3.52
C LYS A 96 -11.76 12.40 3.37
N VAL A 97 -13.02 12.50 3.76
CA VAL A 97 -14.00 11.44 3.60
C VAL A 97 -14.77 11.67 2.30
N VAL A 98 -14.79 10.67 1.45
CA VAL A 98 -15.47 10.69 0.15
C VAL A 98 -16.52 9.59 0.15
N SER A 99 -17.79 9.96 0.19
CA SER A 99 -18.89 8.99 0.20
C SER A 99 -19.37 8.67 -1.22
N ARG A 100 -19.66 7.39 -1.48
CA ARG A 100 -20.27 6.91 -2.70
C ARG A 100 -21.63 6.28 -2.42
N SER A 101 -22.49 6.29 -3.43
CA SER A 101 -23.75 5.56 -3.35
C SER A 101 -23.51 4.05 -3.20
N PRO A 102 -24.31 3.33 -2.39
CA PRO A 102 -24.22 1.87 -2.27
C PRO A 102 -24.29 1.11 -3.60
N ASN A 103 -24.91 1.72 -4.60
CA ASN A 103 -25.11 1.14 -5.94
C ASN A 103 -24.15 1.71 -7.00
N ALA A 104 -23.06 2.36 -6.61
CA ALA A 104 -22.15 3.00 -7.56
C ALA A 104 -21.39 2.02 -8.46
N GLY A 105 -21.32 0.73 -8.08
CA GLY A 105 -20.63 -0.30 -8.87
C GLY A 105 -19.10 -0.21 -8.84
N GLY A 106 -18.44 -1.09 -9.59
CA GLY A 106 -16.96 -1.11 -9.73
C GLY A 106 -16.19 -1.56 -8.49
N GLY A 107 -16.87 -1.87 -7.38
CA GLY A 107 -16.26 -2.34 -6.13
C GLY A 107 -15.12 -1.44 -5.66
N LYS A 108 -14.04 -2.05 -5.13
CA LYS A 108 -12.87 -1.32 -4.64
C LYS A 108 -12.20 -0.47 -5.72
N SER A 109 -12.05 -0.98 -6.93
CA SER A 109 -11.46 -0.23 -8.04
C SER A 109 -12.30 0.99 -8.41
N GLY A 110 -13.62 0.85 -8.49
CA GLY A 110 -14.52 1.96 -8.72
C GLY A 110 -14.47 3.02 -7.62
N ALA A 111 -14.35 2.61 -6.34
CA ALA A 111 -14.16 3.52 -5.22
C ALA A 111 -12.86 4.31 -5.35
N LEU A 112 -11.75 3.63 -5.64
CA LEU A 112 -10.45 4.27 -5.83
C LEU A 112 -10.44 5.22 -7.03
N ASN A 113 -11.01 4.82 -8.18
CA ASN A 113 -11.14 5.67 -9.37
C ASN A 113 -11.96 6.93 -9.07
N TYR A 114 -13.03 6.78 -8.30
CA TYR A 114 -13.82 7.94 -7.89
C TYR A 114 -13.00 8.93 -7.05
N ALA A 115 -12.16 8.42 -6.15
CA ALA A 115 -11.30 9.24 -5.29
C ALA A 115 -10.20 9.99 -6.05
N LEU A 116 -9.72 9.46 -7.19
CA LEU A 116 -8.67 10.12 -7.99
C LEU A 116 -9.00 11.56 -8.38
N LYS A 117 -10.29 11.89 -8.50
CA LYS A 117 -10.78 13.24 -8.82
C LYS A 117 -10.44 14.28 -7.73
N PHE A 118 -10.23 13.82 -6.51
CA PHE A 118 -9.98 14.66 -5.34
C PHE A 118 -8.51 14.66 -4.91
N THR A 119 -7.70 13.77 -5.48
CA THR A 119 -6.28 13.62 -5.13
C THR A 119 -5.42 14.71 -5.78
N HIS A 120 -4.38 15.14 -5.08
CA HIS A 120 -3.44 16.16 -5.55
C HIS A 120 -1.98 15.72 -5.37
N GLY A 121 -1.75 14.58 -4.70
CA GLY A 121 -0.42 14.04 -4.46
C GLY A 121 0.27 13.56 -5.74
N GLU A 122 1.58 13.65 -5.74
CA GLU A 122 2.43 13.08 -6.78
C GLU A 122 2.39 11.55 -6.72
N TRP A 123 2.34 11.01 -5.51
CA TRP A 123 2.27 9.60 -5.23
C TRP A 123 0.96 9.22 -4.55
N LEU A 124 0.45 8.07 -4.91
CA LEU A 124 -0.74 7.45 -4.35
C LEU A 124 -0.35 6.16 -3.63
N LEU A 125 -0.73 6.02 -2.35
CA LEU A 125 -0.57 4.77 -1.59
C LEU A 125 -1.96 4.18 -1.33
N VAL A 126 -2.23 3.00 -1.89
CA VAL A 126 -3.49 2.28 -1.69
C VAL A 126 -3.34 1.31 -0.52
N LEU A 127 -4.26 1.39 0.45
CA LEU A 127 -4.31 0.52 1.62
C LEU A 127 -5.71 -0.09 1.80
N ASP A 128 -5.77 -1.24 2.47
CA ASP A 128 -7.00 -1.82 2.98
C ASP A 128 -7.38 -1.20 4.33
N ALA A 129 -8.65 -1.26 4.72
CA ALA A 129 -9.14 -0.68 5.96
C ALA A 129 -8.57 -1.36 7.23
N ASP A 130 -8.05 -2.56 7.10
CA ASP A 130 -7.39 -3.33 8.15
C ASP A 130 -5.84 -3.26 8.12
N ALA A 131 -5.28 -2.40 7.25
CA ALA A 131 -3.83 -2.29 7.09
C ALA A 131 -3.15 -1.79 8.37
N GLU A 132 -2.00 -2.39 8.68
CA GLU A 132 -1.12 -1.95 9.76
C GLU A 132 0.25 -1.54 9.21
N LEU A 133 0.63 -0.29 9.43
CA LEU A 133 1.93 0.26 9.07
C LEU A 133 2.73 0.58 10.34
N LYS A 134 4.04 0.35 10.29
CA LYS A 134 4.95 0.87 11.31
C LYS A 134 5.12 2.36 11.15
N GLN A 135 5.41 3.06 12.23
CA GLN A 135 5.53 4.52 12.24
C GLN A 135 6.54 5.03 11.20
N ASP A 136 7.67 4.33 11.02
CA ASP A 136 8.75 4.68 10.09
C ASP A 136 8.54 4.20 8.64
N SER A 137 7.40 3.55 8.35
CA SER A 137 7.17 2.85 7.06
C SER A 137 7.26 3.77 5.86
N LEU A 138 6.70 4.98 5.94
CA LEU A 138 6.72 5.93 4.82
C LEU A 138 8.12 6.48 4.56
N MET A 139 8.87 6.79 5.60
CA MET A 139 10.25 7.26 5.46
C MET A 139 11.13 6.20 4.80
N ARG A 140 11.00 4.95 5.21
CA ARG A 140 11.72 3.83 4.59
C ARG A 140 11.30 3.59 3.15
N LEU A 141 10.00 3.71 2.86
CA LEU A 141 9.45 3.54 1.52
C LEU A 141 10.04 4.57 0.56
N PHE A 142 10.03 5.84 0.95
CA PHE A 142 10.57 6.90 0.10
C PHE A 142 12.10 6.89 0.03
N SER A 143 12.81 6.44 1.07
CA SER A 143 14.25 6.17 0.96
C SER A 143 14.54 5.13 -0.13
N PHE A 144 13.71 4.09 -0.24
CA PHE A 144 13.84 3.10 -1.31
C PHE A 144 13.48 3.68 -2.68
N VAL A 145 12.44 4.51 -2.77
CA VAL A 145 12.00 5.14 -4.03
C VAL A 145 13.09 6.04 -4.62
N GLU A 146 13.82 6.77 -3.78
CA GLU A 146 14.93 7.64 -4.23
C GLU A 146 16.14 6.88 -4.80
N GLU A 147 16.33 5.61 -4.41
CA GLU A 147 17.44 4.80 -4.90
C GLU A 147 17.27 4.32 -6.35
N GLY A 148 16.08 4.53 -6.95
CA GLY A 148 15.79 4.06 -8.32
C GLY A 148 14.73 4.89 -9.03
N ASP A 149 14.62 4.70 -10.32
CA ASP A 149 13.58 5.30 -11.15
C ASP A 149 12.32 4.42 -11.14
N TRP A 150 11.59 4.47 -10.01
CA TRP A 150 10.39 3.68 -9.80
C TRP A 150 9.14 4.47 -10.17
N SER A 151 8.26 3.89 -10.96
CA SER A 151 6.91 4.41 -11.20
C SER A 151 5.87 3.79 -10.26
N ALA A 152 6.15 2.60 -9.74
CA ALA A 152 5.32 1.92 -8.75
C ALA A 152 6.15 1.01 -7.86
N VAL A 153 5.72 0.86 -6.61
CA VAL A 153 6.35 -0.01 -5.60
C VAL A 153 5.27 -0.77 -4.84
N GLN A 154 5.47 -2.07 -4.64
CA GLN A 154 4.60 -2.90 -3.82
C GLN A 154 5.21 -3.09 -2.43
N LEU A 155 4.50 -2.66 -1.40
CA LEU A 155 4.86 -2.96 -0.01
C LEU A 155 4.72 -4.46 0.26
N ARG A 156 5.72 -5.03 0.93
CA ARG A 156 5.66 -6.43 1.34
C ARG A 156 4.70 -6.58 2.52
N LYS A 157 3.72 -7.46 2.37
CA LYS A 157 2.82 -7.84 3.46
C LYS A 157 3.51 -8.83 4.41
N SER A 158 3.16 -8.74 5.69
CA SER A 158 3.54 -9.73 6.70
C SER A 158 2.37 -9.98 7.64
N VAL A 159 2.27 -11.21 8.15
CA VAL A 159 1.27 -11.57 9.16
C VAL A 159 1.75 -11.05 10.52
N THR A 160 0.89 -10.31 11.23
CA THR A 160 1.24 -9.73 12.54
C THR A 160 1.14 -10.75 13.67
N ASN A 161 0.32 -11.80 13.51
CA ASN A 161 0.01 -12.81 14.52
C ASN A 161 0.54 -14.22 14.16
N VAL A 162 1.72 -14.31 13.57
CA VAL A 162 2.33 -15.56 13.05
C VAL A 162 2.29 -16.73 14.04
N ASN A 163 2.52 -16.45 15.32
CA ASN A 163 2.63 -17.47 16.37
C ASN A 163 1.29 -17.86 17.04
N LYS A 164 0.16 -17.35 16.53
CA LYS A 164 -1.15 -17.60 17.17
C LYS A 164 -1.63 -19.03 16.99
N ASN A 165 -1.46 -19.60 15.81
CA ASN A 165 -1.86 -20.97 15.50
C ASN A 165 -1.18 -21.46 14.20
N PHE A 166 -1.38 -22.76 13.87
CA PHE A 166 -0.82 -23.37 12.67
C PHE A 166 -1.23 -22.66 11.38
N LEU A 167 -2.49 -22.21 11.28
CA LEU A 167 -3.00 -21.53 10.08
C LEU A 167 -2.27 -20.19 9.84
N THR A 168 -2.06 -19.38 10.88
CA THR A 168 -1.33 -18.11 10.77
C THR A 168 0.14 -18.32 10.40
N SER A 169 0.74 -19.43 10.84
CA SER A 169 2.09 -19.82 10.43
C SER A 169 2.14 -20.21 8.95
N CYS A 170 1.15 -20.96 8.45
CA CYS A 170 1.02 -21.30 7.03
C CYS A 170 0.82 -20.05 6.17
N GLN A 171 -0.03 -19.11 6.58
CA GLN A 171 -0.23 -17.82 5.89
C GLN A 171 1.08 -17.02 5.81
N SER A 172 1.86 -16.98 6.89
CA SER A 172 3.15 -16.30 6.89
C SER A 172 4.14 -16.94 5.91
N MET A 173 4.15 -18.28 5.81
CA MET A 173 4.99 -19.01 4.87
C MET A 173 4.56 -18.76 3.42
N GLU A 174 3.25 -18.75 3.15
CA GLU A 174 2.68 -18.41 1.84
C GLU A 174 3.10 -17.00 1.40
N MET A 175 2.96 -16.00 2.29
CA MET A 175 3.39 -14.63 1.99
C MET A 175 4.89 -14.51 1.75
N ALA A 176 5.72 -15.30 2.47
CA ALA A 176 7.15 -15.32 2.27
C ALA A 176 7.52 -15.95 0.91
N MET A 177 6.87 -17.04 0.53
CA MET A 177 7.05 -17.67 -0.79
C MET A 177 6.63 -16.73 -1.91
N ASP A 178 5.46 -16.09 -1.77
CA ASP A 178 4.99 -15.11 -2.75
C ASP A 178 6.01 -13.97 -2.95
N ALA A 179 6.56 -13.42 -1.87
CA ALA A 179 7.60 -12.40 -1.97
C ALA A 179 8.83 -12.88 -2.77
N ILE A 180 9.23 -14.16 -2.64
CA ILE A 180 10.31 -14.76 -3.42
C ILE A 180 9.93 -14.84 -4.91
N PHE A 181 8.70 -15.25 -5.24
CA PHE A 181 8.21 -15.31 -6.60
C PHE A 181 8.16 -13.94 -7.27
N GLN A 182 7.61 -12.93 -6.58
CA GLN A 182 7.56 -11.56 -7.10
C GLN A 182 8.96 -11.00 -7.34
N TYR A 183 9.89 -11.29 -6.44
CA TYR A 183 11.29 -10.91 -6.61
C TYR A 183 11.95 -11.58 -7.82
N GLY A 184 11.62 -12.86 -8.04
CA GLY A 184 12.08 -13.60 -9.19
C GLY A 184 11.56 -13.01 -10.50
N ARG A 185 10.27 -12.71 -10.57
CA ARG A 185 9.64 -12.08 -11.75
C ARG A 185 10.28 -10.71 -12.05
N LEU A 186 10.45 -9.87 -11.05
CA LEU A 186 11.11 -8.58 -11.20
C LEU A 186 12.55 -8.74 -11.72
N SER A 187 13.27 -9.75 -11.22
CA SER A 187 14.69 -9.98 -11.58
C SER A 187 14.87 -10.52 -13.00
N VAL A 188 13.90 -11.26 -13.52
CA VAL A 188 13.97 -11.91 -14.85
C VAL A 188 13.26 -11.09 -15.91
N ALA A 189 12.04 -10.66 -15.63
CA ALA A 189 11.16 -9.98 -16.59
C ALA A 189 11.08 -8.46 -16.39
N GLY A 190 11.70 -7.92 -15.35
CA GLY A 190 11.63 -6.48 -15.04
C GLY A 190 10.27 -6.00 -14.52
N VAL A 191 9.31 -6.92 -14.33
CA VAL A 191 7.94 -6.60 -13.89
C VAL A 191 7.55 -7.42 -12.67
N SER A 192 6.77 -6.81 -11.78
CA SER A 192 6.16 -7.45 -10.62
C SER A 192 4.67 -7.10 -10.58
N GLU A 193 3.87 -7.93 -9.90
CA GLU A 193 2.46 -7.63 -9.71
C GLU A 193 2.28 -6.58 -8.62
N LEU A 194 1.40 -5.62 -8.89
CA LEU A 194 0.86 -4.73 -7.87
C LEU A 194 -0.41 -5.35 -7.32
N ARG A 195 -0.48 -5.47 -6.00
CA ARG A 195 -1.61 -6.09 -5.30
C ARG A 195 -2.38 -5.05 -4.52
N GLY A 196 -3.68 -5.18 -4.43
CA GLY A 196 -4.64 -4.19 -3.94
C GLY A 196 -4.37 -3.51 -2.60
N ASN A 197 -3.44 -4.01 -1.78
CA ASN A 197 -3.03 -3.41 -0.52
C ASN A 197 -1.52 -3.17 -0.49
N GLY A 198 -1.10 -1.94 -0.16
CA GLY A 198 0.30 -1.55 -0.12
C GLY A 198 0.89 -1.22 -1.49
N GLN A 199 0.08 -0.74 -2.43
CA GLN A 199 0.56 -0.22 -3.72
C GLN A 199 0.91 1.25 -3.57
N LEU A 200 2.18 1.60 -3.81
CA LEU A 200 2.60 2.97 -4.03
C LEU A 200 2.79 3.18 -5.53
N ILE A 201 2.13 4.17 -6.12
CA ILE A 201 2.14 4.41 -7.57
C ILE A 201 2.24 5.91 -7.82
N LYS A 202 3.08 6.32 -8.79
CA LYS A 202 3.02 7.69 -9.31
C LYS A 202 1.67 7.95 -9.95
N LYS A 203 1.00 9.04 -9.55
CA LYS A 203 -0.33 9.36 -10.06
C LYS A 203 -0.36 9.50 -11.58
N GLU A 204 0.63 10.15 -12.16
CA GLU A 204 0.74 10.29 -13.62
C GLU A 204 0.83 8.94 -14.34
N THR A 205 1.61 8.00 -13.80
CA THR A 205 1.73 6.65 -14.37
C THR A 205 0.41 5.89 -14.29
N LEU A 206 -0.28 5.96 -13.14
CA LEU A 206 -1.60 5.32 -12.98
C LEU A 206 -2.61 5.85 -14.00
N LEU A 207 -2.67 7.16 -14.19
CA LEU A 207 -3.58 7.79 -15.15
C LEU A 207 -3.22 7.42 -16.60
N ALA A 208 -1.93 7.37 -16.94
CA ALA A 208 -1.46 6.95 -18.26
C ALA A 208 -1.79 5.48 -18.57
N CYS A 209 -1.89 4.62 -17.54
CA CYS A 209 -2.29 3.20 -17.69
C CYS A 209 -3.81 2.99 -17.71
N GLY A 210 -4.63 4.03 -17.61
CA GLY A 210 -6.09 3.92 -17.64
C GLY A 210 -6.75 3.79 -16.28
N SER A 211 -6.04 4.14 -15.20
CA SER A 211 -6.51 4.09 -13.80
C SER A 211 -6.66 2.66 -13.25
N PHE A 212 -7.43 2.46 -12.18
CA PHE A 212 -7.66 1.12 -11.62
C PHE A 212 -8.68 0.35 -12.47
N ASN A 213 -8.37 -0.89 -12.80
CA ASN A 213 -9.25 -1.74 -13.62
C ASN A 213 -10.47 -2.17 -12.80
N GLU A 214 -11.68 -1.92 -13.31
CA GLU A 214 -12.97 -2.25 -12.66
C GLU A 214 -13.50 -3.62 -13.07
#